data_ab577e0f9a6fd5273dec6b8c2c27510e
#
_entry.id   ab577e0f9a6fd5273dec6b8c2c27510e
#
_cell.length_a   1.000
_cell.length_b   1.000
_cell.length_c   1.000
_cell.angle_alpha   90.00
_cell.angle_beta   90.00
_cell.angle_gamma   90.00
#
_symmetry.space_group_name_H-M   'P 1'
#
loop_
_entity.id
_entity.type
_entity.pdbx_description
1 polymer ?
#
loop_
_entity_poly.entity_id
_entity_poly.type
_entity_poly.pdbx_seq_one_letter_code
_entity_poly.pdbx_strand_id
1 'polypeptide(L)'
;VTPGRHHVVAGVLVRGATVLLGHRSPDRRWCPDVWDLPGGHVEPGEDEPAALARELQEEVGVVPRDPVLLTRFEGDELVLSLWVVRAWDGEPRNRQPHEHDALRWVGAADLSGLRLAHPAYVEVVHRLVEFGNAAPPGE
;
A
#
# COMPACT_ATOMS: atom_id res chain seq x y z
N VAL A 1 4.55 -8.98 18.44
CA VAL A 1 5.69 -8.95 17.51
C VAL A 1 6.98 -9.11 18.28
N THR A 2 7.90 -9.91 17.76
CA THR A 2 9.20 -10.15 18.38
C THR A 2 10.02 -8.86 18.42
N PRO A 3 10.69 -8.55 19.54
CA PRO A 3 11.57 -7.38 19.60
C PRO A 3 12.58 -7.35 18.45
N GLY A 4 12.78 -6.18 17.84
CA GLY A 4 13.66 -6.02 16.69
C GLY A 4 13.00 -6.31 15.34
N ARG A 5 11.80 -6.85 15.35
CA ARG A 5 11.04 -7.17 14.15
C ARG A 5 10.16 -5.99 13.76
N HIS A 6 10.24 -5.59 12.49
CA HIS A 6 9.39 -4.52 11.97
C HIS A 6 7.98 -5.03 11.72
N HIS A 7 6.99 -4.30 12.19
CA HIS A 7 5.58 -4.61 11.91
C HIS A 7 5.00 -3.46 11.09
N VAL A 8 4.72 -3.73 9.83
CA VAL A 8 4.33 -2.73 8.83
C VAL A 8 2.97 -3.08 8.25
N VAL A 9 2.13 -2.07 8.09
CA VAL A 9 0.87 -2.18 7.36
C VAL A 9 0.94 -1.34 6.10
N ALA A 10 0.34 -1.81 5.03
CA ALA A 10 0.24 -1.06 3.78
C ALA A 10 -1.16 -1.16 3.22
N GLY A 11 -1.60 -0.09 2.58
CA GLY A 11 -2.90 -0.01 1.94
C GLY A 11 -2.82 -0.18 0.44
N VAL A 12 -3.59 -1.11 -0.09
CA VAL A 12 -3.74 -1.26 -1.53
C VAL A 12 -5.01 -0.52 -1.91
N LEU A 13 -4.86 0.76 -2.28
CA LEU A 13 -5.99 1.58 -2.72
C LEU A 13 -6.31 1.20 -4.16
N VAL A 14 -7.51 0.73 -4.39
CA VAL A 14 -7.95 0.26 -5.71
C VAL A 14 -8.94 1.25 -6.30
N ARG A 15 -8.61 1.77 -7.48
CA ARG A 15 -9.50 2.63 -8.26
C ARG A 15 -9.59 2.06 -9.67
N GLY A 16 -10.77 1.48 -10.01
CA GLY A 16 -10.92 0.79 -11.29
C GLY A 16 -9.89 -0.33 -11.44
N ALA A 17 -9.13 -0.27 -12.51
CA ALA A 17 -8.10 -1.27 -12.82
C ALA A 17 -6.70 -0.83 -12.38
N THR A 18 -6.61 0.09 -11.40
CA THR A 18 -5.33 0.62 -10.96
C THR A 18 -5.21 0.60 -9.44
N VAL A 19 -3.97 0.61 -8.97
CA VAL A 19 -3.65 0.78 -7.55
C VAL A 19 -2.70 1.96 -7.38
N LEU A 20 -2.73 2.57 -6.20
CA LEU A 20 -1.89 3.73 -5.89
C LEU A 20 -0.54 3.29 -5.37
N LEU A 21 0.53 3.76 -6.02
CA LEU A 21 1.91 3.57 -5.56
C LEU A 21 2.57 4.93 -5.36
N GLY A 22 3.46 4.99 -4.37
CA GLY A 22 4.32 6.13 -4.15
C GLY A 22 5.77 5.77 -4.45
N HIS A 23 6.48 6.66 -5.12
CA HIS A 23 7.90 6.47 -5.38
C HIS A 23 8.69 7.00 -4.19
N ARG A 24 9.44 6.12 -3.53
CA ARG A 24 10.25 6.51 -2.39
C ARG A 24 11.45 7.32 -2.86
N SER A 25 11.65 8.47 -2.23
CA SER A 25 12.74 9.37 -2.59
C SER A 25 14.09 8.64 -2.55
N PRO A 26 15.02 8.95 -3.49
CA PRO A 26 16.37 8.39 -3.45
C PRO A 26 17.13 8.74 -2.18
N ASP A 27 16.72 9.79 -1.47
CA ASP A 27 17.36 10.23 -0.22
C ASP A 27 16.92 9.41 1.00
N ARG A 28 15.93 8.53 0.84
CA ARG A 28 15.45 7.72 1.97
C ARG A 28 16.50 6.71 2.38
N ARG A 29 16.67 6.54 3.69
CA ARG A 29 17.64 5.58 4.24
C ARG A 29 17.16 4.14 4.10
N TRP A 30 15.84 3.93 4.06
CA TRP A 30 15.21 2.62 3.99
C TRP A 30 14.51 2.48 2.64
N CYS A 31 14.89 1.45 1.88
CA CYS A 31 14.30 1.17 0.55
C CYS A 31 14.19 2.42 -0.32
N PRO A 32 15.32 3.09 -0.65
CA PRO A 32 15.25 4.26 -1.53
C PRO A 32 14.98 3.87 -2.98
N ASP A 33 14.43 4.81 -3.74
CA ASP A 33 14.29 4.71 -5.20
C ASP A 33 13.51 3.47 -5.66
N VAL A 34 12.40 3.19 -4.96
CA VAL A 34 11.47 2.10 -5.33
C VAL A 34 10.03 2.60 -5.21
N TRP A 35 9.14 1.91 -5.91
CA TRP A 35 7.71 2.16 -5.78
C TRP A 35 7.14 1.27 -4.69
N ASP A 36 6.36 1.86 -3.81
CA ASP A 36 5.82 1.19 -2.64
C ASP A 36 4.36 1.53 -2.45
N LEU A 37 3.66 0.65 -1.75
CA LEU A 37 2.30 0.93 -1.29
C LEU A 37 2.37 1.93 -0.13
N PRO A 38 1.39 2.84 -0.02
CA PRO A 38 1.35 3.72 1.15
C PRO A 38 1.10 2.93 2.42
N GLY A 39 1.78 3.30 3.48
CA GLY A 39 1.69 2.62 4.77
C GLY A 39 2.88 2.94 5.65
N GLY A 40 3.04 2.20 6.71
CA GLY A 40 4.14 2.40 7.64
C GLY A 40 4.06 1.49 8.84
N HIS A 41 4.85 1.82 9.86
CA HIS A 41 4.96 0.99 11.05
C HIS A 41 3.73 1.08 11.94
N VAL A 42 3.35 -0.06 12.49
CA VAL A 42 2.36 -0.13 13.57
C VAL A 42 3.05 0.32 14.85
N GLU A 43 2.46 1.30 15.52
CA GLU A 43 3.00 1.84 16.76
C GLU A 43 2.51 1.04 17.97
N PRO A 44 3.24 1.10 19.11
CA PRO A 44 2.81 0.43 20.32
C PRO A 44 1.39 0.86 20.70
N GLY A 45 0.53 -0.11 21.00
CA GLY A 45 -0.85 0.16 21.37
C GLY A 45 -1.82 0.35 20.22
N GLU A 46 -1.32 0.40 18.97
CA GLU A 46 -2.18 0.44 17.79
C GLU A 46 -2.49 -0.96 17.28
N ASP A 47 -3.72 -1.17 16.80
CA ASP A 47 -3.99 -2.32 15.95
C ASP A 47 -3.69 -1.96 14.49
N GLU A 48 -3.73 -2.95 13.61
CA GLU A 48 -3.40 -2.73 12.20
C GLU A 48 -4.36 -1.76 11.50
N PRO A 49 -5.69 -1.87 11.67
CA PRO A 49 -6.59 -0.89 11.05
C PRO A 49 -6.33 0.55 11.51
N ALA A 50 -6.01 0.76 12.78
CA ALA A 50 -5.71 2.09 13.30
C ALA A 50 -4.42 2.64 12.71
N ALA A 51 -3.37 1.80 12.63
CA ALA A 51 -2.10 2.18 12.00
C ALA A 51 -2.30 2.50 10.53
N LEU A 52 -3.07 1.69 9.82
CA LEU A 52 -3.39 1.92 8.42
C LEU A 52 -4.08 3.27 8.21
N ALA A 53 -5.11 3.56 9.01
CA ALA A 53 -5.85 4.82 8.90
C ALA A 53 -4.93 6.01 9.15
N ARG A 54 -4.10 5.94 10.18
CA ARG A 54 -3.17 7.01 10.51
C ARG A 54 -2.16 7.23 9.40
N GLU A 55 -1.53 6.16 8.90
CA GLU A 55 -0.52 6.26 7.86
C GLU A 55 -1.10 6.78 6.54
N LEU A 56 -2.27 6.31 6.13
CA LEU A 56 -2.90 6.77 4.89
C LEU A 56 -3.29 8.25 4.99
N GLN A 57 -3.74 8.69 6.16
CA GLN A 57 -4.07 10.09 6.36
C GLN A 57 -2.81 10.96 6.32
N GLU A 58 -1.73 10.53 6.97
CA GLU A 58 -0.46 11.26 6.99
C GLU A 58 0.19 11.34 5.61
N GLU A 59 0.21 10.23 4.88
CA GLU A 59 0.96 10.17 3.63
C GLU A 59 0.18 10.66 2.42
N VAL A 60 -1.09 10.30 2.31
CA VAL A 60 -1.88 10.59 1.11
C VAL A 60 -3.20 11.30 1.38
N GLY A 61 -3.50 11.60 2.62
CA GLY A 61 -4.64 12.46 2.96
C GLY A 61 -6.00 11.80 2.83
N VAL A 62 -6.07 10.47 2.95
CA VAL A 62 -7.34 9.77 2.85
C VAL A 62 -7.65 9.02 4.14
N VAL A 63 -8.95 8.85 4.41
CA VAL A 63 -9.45 8.03 5.53
C VAL A 63 -10.07 6.78 4.91
N PRO A 64 -9.49 5.60 5.13
CA PRO A 64 -10.01 4.38 4.53
C PRO A 64 -11.36 4.00 5.17
N ARG A 65 -12.25 3.43 4.37
CA ARG A 65 -13.52 2.89 4.83
C ARG A 65 -13.54 1.39 4.59
N ASP A 66 -13.85 0.64 5.64
CA ASP A 66 -14.00 -0.82 5.59
C ASP A 66 -12.83 -1.54 4.91
N PRO A 67 -11.58 -1.27 5.35
CA PRO A 67 -10.44 -1.99 4.79
C PRO A 67 -10.51 -3.48 5.12
N VAL A 68 -10.02 -4.31 4.20
CA VAL A 68 -10.06 -5.76 4.36
C VAL A 68 -8.63 -6.29 4.27
N LEU A 69 -8.25 -7.08 5.28
CA LEU A 69 -6.93 -7.73 5.25
C LEU A 69 -6.87 -8.70 4.07
N LEU A 70 -5.89 -8.48 3.20
CA LEU A 70 -5.67 -9.35 2.05
C LEU A 70 -4.71 -10.48 2.37
N THR A 71 -3.54 -10.13 2.89
CA THR A 71 -2.50 -11.11 3.19
C THR A 71 -1.50 -10.52 4.17
N ARG A 72 -0.75 -11.40 4.81
CA ARG A 72 0.32 -11.03 5.73
C ARG A 72 1.55 -11.85 5.40
N PHE A 73 2.67 -11.17 5.17
CA PHE A 73 3.95 -11.80 4.97
C PHE A 73 4.74 -11.74 6.27
N GLU A 74 5.16 -12.88 6.78
CA GLU A 74 5.91 -12.96 8.03
C GLU A 74 7.30 -13.50 7.76
N GLY A 75 8.29 -12.68 7.98
CA GLY A 75 9.69 -13.06 7.91
C GLY A 75 10.37 -12.89 9.28
N ASP A 76 11.66 -13.12 9.33
CA ASP A 76 12.41 -13.02 10.59
C ASP A 76 12.50 -11.58 11.08
N GLU A 77 12.57 -10.61 10.17
CA GLU A 77 12.75 -9.19 10.50
C GLU A 77 11.56 -8.31 10.16
N LEU A 78 10.57 -8.85 9.44
CA LEU A 78 9.46 -8.05 8.93
C LEU A 78 8.16 -8.82 8.98
N VAL A 79 7.13 -8.18 9.52
CA VAL A 79 5.74 -8.58 9.31
C VAL A 79 5.12 -7.49 8.45
N LEU A 80 4.64 -7.84 7.27
CA LEU A 80 4.01 -6.90 6.35
C LEU A 80 2.58 -7.36 6.08
N SER A 81 1.62 -6.54 6.51
CA SER A 81 0.20 -6.80 6.29
C SER A 81 -0.32 -5.89 5.20
N LEU A 82 -0.95 -6.46 4.18
CA LEU A 82 -1.55 -5.72 3.08
C LEU A 82 -3.06 -5.70 3.25
N TRP A 83 -3.61 -4.49 3.29
CA TRP A 83 -5.05 -4.25 3.45
C TRP A 83 -5.60 -3.64 2.17
N VAL A 84 -6.66 -4.21 1.64
CA VAL A 84 -7.34 -3.67 0.45
C VAL A 84 -8.26 -2.55 0.87
N VAL A 85 -8.17 -1.41 0.20
CA VAL A 85 -8.99 -0.24 0.44
C VAL A 85 -9.68 0.13 -0.87
N ARG A 86 -10.99 -0.12 -0.93
CA ARG A 86 -11.79 0.17 -2.14
C ARG A 86 -12.61 1.43 -2.00
N ALA A 87 -12.77 1.94 -0.79
CA ALA A 87 -13.51 3.15 -0.49
C ALA A 87 -12.78 3.98 0.54
N TRP A 88 -12.80 5.27 0.37
CA TRP A 88 -12.14 6.21 1.29
C TRP A 88 -12.75 7.59 1.16
N ASP A 89 -12.51 8.42 2.17
CA ASP A 89 -12.84 9.83 2.15
C ASP A 89 -11.59 10.64 1.84
N GLY A 90 -11.74 11.66 1.04
CA GLY A 90 -10.63 12.52 0.60
C GLY A 90 -10.10 12.12 -0.77
N GLU A 91 -9.38 13.03 -1.42
CA GLU A 91 -8.72 12.74 -2.69
C GLU A 91 -7.24 12.47 -2.43
N PRO A 92 -6.72 11.33 -2.87
CA PRO A 92 -5.31 10.99 -2.64
C PRO A 92 -4.36 12.04 -3.23
N ARG A 93 -3.43 12.48 -2.41
CA ARG A 93 -2.41 13.45 -2.80
C ARG A 93 -1.15 13.18 -2.00
N ASN A 94 0.00 13.61 -2.51
CA ASN A 94 1.27 13.44 -1.83
C ASN A 94 1.40 14.46 -0.70
N ARG A 95 1.19 14.02 0.53
CA ARG A 95 1.32 14.86 1.72
C ARG A 95 2.69 14.78 2.37
N GLN A 96 3.54 13.87 1.89
CA GLN A 96 4.89 13.66 2.42
C GLN A 96 5.90 13.75 1.28
N PRO A 97 6.08 14.95 0.66
CA PRO A 97 6.95 15.08 -0.51
C PRO A 97 8.43 14.80 -0.21
N HIS A 98 8.84 14.83 1.06
CA HIS A 98 10.20 14.44 1.45
C HIS A 98 10.39 12.93 1.43
N GLU A 99 9.33 12.18 1.62
CA GLU A 99 9.36 10.72 1.64
C GLU A 99 9.07 10.11 0.28
N HIS A 100 8.14 10.73 -0.46
CA HIS A 100 7.70 10.26 -1.77
C HIS A 100 7.81 11.41 -2.75
N ASP A 101 8.55 11.23 -3.82
CA ASP A 101 8.68 12.28 -4.85
C ASP A 101 7.61 12.18 -5.92
N ALA A 102 6.81 11.11 -5.94
CA ALA A 102 5.69 10.96 -6.87
C ALA A 102 4.65 9.99 -6.33
N LEU A 103 3.39 10.21 -6.72
CA LEU A 103 2.32 9.22 -6.59
C LEU A 103 1.83 8.89 -7.99
N ARG A 104 1.47 7.62 -8.19
CA ARG A 104 0.99 7.18 -9.50
C ARG A 104 -0.05 6.07 -9.34
N TRP A 105 -1.12 6.17 -10.12
CA TRP A 105 -2.07 5.07 -10.27
C TRP A 105 -1.55 4.15 -11.36
N VAL A 106 -1.31 2.88 -11.02
CA VAL A 106 -0.70 1.92 -11.95
C VAL A 106 -1.60 0.73 -12.16
N GLY A 107 -1.66 0.27 -13.39
CA GLY A 107 -2.33 -0.97 -13.74
C GLY A 107 -1.36 -2.13 -13.74
N ALA A 108 -1.89 -3.35 -13.88
CA ALA A 108 -1.05 -4.55 -13.87
C ALA A 108 0.02 -4.53 -14.96
N ALA A 109 -0.31 -3.98 -16.13
CA ALA A 109 0.63 -3.94 -17.25
C ALA A 109 1.83 -3.01 -17.01
N ASP A 110 1.70 -2.05 -16.10
CA ASP A 110 2.77 -1.08 -15.82
C ASP A 110 3.82 -1.61 -14.86
N LEU A 111 3.52 -2.67 -14.13
CA LEU A 111 4.35 -3.13 -13.02
C LEU A 111 5.71 -3.65 -13.46
N SER A 112 5.78 -4.28 -14.62
CA SER A 112 7.03 -4.87 -15.11
C SER A 112 8.12 -3.83 -15.38
N GLY A 113 7.72 -2.57 -15.58
CA GLY A 113 8.67 -1.47 -15.79
C GLY A 113 9.05 -0.73 -14.52
N LEU A 114 8.53 -1.15 -13.37
CA LEU A 114 8.74 -0.45 -12.10
C LEU A 114 9.62 -1.27 -11.17
N ARG A 115 10.48 -0.56 -10.45
CA ARG A 115 11.25 -1.15 -9.38
C ARG A 115 10.40 -1.10 -8.11
N LEU A 116 9.94 -2.25 -7.66
CA LEU A 116 9.01 -2.35 -6.55
C LEU A 116 9.72 -2.64 -5.24
N ALA A 117 9.21 -2.11 -4.15
CA ALA A 117 9.77 -2.31 -2.82
C ALA A 117 9.66 -3.76 -2.34
N HIS A 118 8.65 -4.49 -2.84
CA HIS A 118 8.46 -5.89 -2.46
C HIS A 118 8.00 -6.68 -3.68
N PRO A 119 8.64 -7.85 -3.94
CA PRO A 119 8.32 -8.62 -5.15
C PRO A 119 6.90 -9.17 -5.17
N ALA A 120 6.29 -9.37 -4.00
CA ALA A 120 4.92 -9.89 -3.92
C ALA A 120 3.87 -8.90 -4.44
N TYR A 121 4.21 -7.63 -4.60
CA TYR A 121 3.24 -6.63 -5.07
C TYR A 121 2.74 -6.93 -6.48
N VAL A 122 3.57 -7.53 -7.33
CA VAL A 122 3.16 -7.89 -8.69
C VAL A 122 1.94 -8.82 -8.66
N GLU A 123 2.05 -9.91 -7.91
CA GLU A 123 0.96 -10.88 -7.83
C GLU A 123 -0.29 -10.28 -7.17
N VAL A 124 -0.09 -9.52 -6.09
CA VAL A 124 -1.19 -8.88 -5.37
C VAL A 124 -1.97 -7.95 -6.30
N VAL A 125 -1.26 -7.10 -7.04
CA VAL A 125 -1.92 -6.16 -7.95
C VAL A 125 -2.64 -6.90 -9.07
N HIS A 126 -2.02 -7.92 -9.66
CA HIS A 126 -2.65 -8.72 -10.69
C HIS A 126 -3.96 -9.33 -10.19
N ARG A 127 -3.96 -9.91 -9.01
CA ARG A 127 -5.18 -10.51 -8.44
C ARG A 127 -6.28 -9.48 -8.24
N LEU A 128 -5.95 -8.35 -7.65
CA LEU A 128 -6.96 -7.34 -7.32
C LEU A 128 -7.49 -6.63 -8.57
N VAL A 129 -6.62 -6.30 -9.50
CA VAL A 129 -6.99 -5.56 -10.69
C VAL A 129 -7.76 -6.46 -11.67
N GLU A 130 -7.33 -7.69 -11.87
CA GLU A 130 -8.02 -8.63 -12.73
C GLU A 130 -9.42 -8.93 -12.21
N PHE A 131 -9.56 -9.17 -10.91
CA PHE A 131 -10.88 -9.40 -10.31
C PHE A 131 -11.72 -8.14 -10.32
N GLY A 132 -11.10 -6.97 -10.14
CA GLY A 132 -11.80 -5.70 -10.18
C GLY A 132 -12.30 -5.33 -11.57
N ASN A 133 -11.62 -5.82 -12.61
CA ASN A 133 -12.00 -5.58 -14.01
C ASN A 133 -13.01 -6.59 -14.53
N ALA A 134 -13.08 -7.76 -13.93
CA ALA A 134 -14.07 -8.75 -14.35
C ALA A 134 -15.44 -8.26 -13.92
N ALA A 135 -16.37 -8.17 -14.85
CA ALA A 135 -17.76 -7.82 -14.53
C ALA A 135 -18.29 -8.86 -13.57
N PRO A 136 -18.89 -8.47 -12.43
CA PRO A 136 -19.48 -9.45 -11.53
C PRO A 136 -20.54 -10.27 -12.27
N PRO A 137 -20.66 -11.55 -11.94
CA PRO A 137 -21.72 -12.37 -12.54
C PRO A 137 -23.10 -11.74 -12.28
N GLY A 138 -23.89 -11.62 -13.31
CA GLY A 138 -25.24 -11.09 -13.20
C GLY A 138 -25.36 -9.57 -13.40
N GLU A 139 -24.30 -8.90 -13.73
CA GLU A 139 -24.33 -7.50 -14.12
C GLU A 139 -24.21 -7.34 -15.62
#